data_cf9f2fd20a894d7b1f873d7aed870a00
#
_entry.id   cf9f2fd20a894d7b1f873d7aed870a00
#
_cell.length_a   1.000
_cell.length_b   1.000
_cell.length_c   1.000
_cell.angle_alpha   90.00
_cell.angle_beta   90.00
_cell.angle_gamma   90.00
#
_symmetry.space_group_name_H-M   'P 1'
#
loop_
_entity.id
_entity.type
_entity.pdbx_description
1 polymer ?
#
loop_
_entity_poly.entity_id
_entity_poly.type
_entity_poly.pdbx_seq_one_letter_code
_entity_poly.pdbx_strand_id
1 'polypeptide(L)'
;MLILGIETSCDDTGIAIVEAPDKKGAFKILSNIISSQIKTHAPFGGVVPNLAARDHLKNIEPCLKQTLEKANLKLSNIDLIAVTIGPGLIPSLLIGVNFAKALAYKYKKPIIDINHIEAHIAAALTSSKRGISNFQFLISKTLFPVIALVVSGGHTQLVLVKNLGKYKIIGETRDDAAGECFDKVAKLLRLGYPGGPAISKKATKFRPKADQPRAGNFQLPRPMINHKNYDFSFSGLKTAVLYTLKDMKKINVPEMCAEVQQAIIDVLIAKTLRAAKEYKAKTIILAGGVAANSELRKQFKSQISNLKSQILFLVPPKNLCVDNGAMIAMAGYLNQNKSTKNYNKIKADANLRIS
;
A
#
# COMPACT_ATOMS: atom_id res chain seq x y z
N MET A 1 -2.90 21.41 -13.87
CA MET A 1 -2.26 20.33 -14.64
C MET A 1 -3.04 19.05 -14.48
N LEU A 2 -3.39 18.36 -15.58
CA LEU A 2 -4.13 17.08 -15.57
C LEU A 2 -3.16 15.91 -15.73
N ILE A 3 -3.15 14.98 -14.77
CA ILE A 3 -2.24 13.85 -14.73
C ILE A 3 -3.03 12.55 -14.81
N LEU A 4 -2.67 11.70 -15.77
CA LEU A 4 -3.17 10.33 -15.89
C LEU A 4 -2.21 9.40 -15.14
N GLY A 5 -2.67 8.75 -14.08
CA GLY A 5 -1.91 7.74 -13.34
C GLY A 5 -2.35 6.33 -13.72
N ILE A 6 -1.37 5.46 -13.99
CA ILE A 6 -1.58 4.06 -14.40
C ILE A 6 -0.84 3.14 -13.45
N GLU A 7 -1.58 2.22 -12.80
CA GLU A 7 -1.09 1.23 -11.85
C GLU A 7 -1.43 -0.18 -12.32
N THR A 8 -0.42 -1.04 -12.44
CA THR A 8 -0.58 -2.46 -12.80
C THR A 8 0.49 -3.34 -12.15
N SER A 9 1.01 -2.97 -10.98
CA SER A 9 2.17 -3.67 -10.39
C SER A 9 1.86 -5.06 -9.85
N CYS A 10 0.61 -5.35 -9.50
CA CYS A 10 0.22 -6.62 -8.89
C CYS A 10 -1.06 -7.21 -9.50
N ASP A 11 -2.21 -7.10 -8.82
CA ASP A 11 -3.49 -7.73 -9.20
C ASP A 11 -4.67 -6.75 -9.30
N ASP A 12 -4.40 -5.46 -9.24
CA ASP A 12 -5.38 -4.40 -9.47
C ASP A 12 -4.98 -3.56 -10.69
N THR A 13 -5.87 -3.40 -11.67
CA THR A 13 -5.68 -2.43 -12.75
C THR A 13 -6.27 -1.11 -12.32
N GLY A 14 -5.43 -0.14 -11.98
CA GLY A 14 -5.84 1.18 -11.50
C GLY A 14 -5.54 2.28 -12.50
N ILE A 15 -6.55 3.06 -12.92
CA ILE A 15 -6.35 4.26 -13.74
C ILE A 15 -7.09 5.43 -13.12
N ALA A 16 -6.43 6.57 -13.03
CA ALA A 16 -7.03 7.77 -12.45
C ALA A 16 -6.62 9.04 -13.20
N ILE A 17 -7.46 10.05 -13.14
CA ILE A 17 -7.12 11.40 -13.56
C ILE A 17 -7.17 12.29 -12.31
N VAL A 18 -6.07 12.97 -12.08
CA VAL A 18 -5.91 13.90 -10.97
C VAL A 18 -5.61 15.29 -11.54
N GLU A 19 -6.38 16.27 -11.10
CA GLU A 19 -6.09 17.67 -11.32
C GLU A 19 -5.17 18.17 -10.21
N ALA A 20 -3.94 18.49 -10.59
CA ALA A 20 -2.93 19.00 -9.69
C ALA A 20 -2.91 20.53 -9.74
N PRO A 21 -2.65 21.21 -8.61
CA PRO A 21 -2.66 22.67 -8.54
C PRO A 21 -1.45 23.26 -9.28
N ASP A 22 -1.63 24.44 -9.88
CA ASP A 22 -0.53 25.17 -10.54
C ASP A 22 0.42 25.81 -9.52
N LYS A 23 -0.10 26.14 -8.34
CA LYS A 23 0.66 26.67 -7.18
C LYS A 23 0.15 25.96 -5.91
N LYS A 24 0.38 26.51 -4.74
CA LYS A 24 -0.15 25.95 -3.48
C LYS A 24 -1.67 25.79 -3.52
N GLY A 25 -2.14 24.58 -3.78
CA GLY A 25 -3.56 24.27 -3.89
C GLY A 25 -3.88 22.82 -3.55
N ALA A 26 -5.13 22.44 -3.74
CA ALA A 26 -5.61 21.08 -3.48
C ALA A 26 -5.54 20.24 -4.77
N PHE A 27 -5.20 18.96 -4.59
CA PHE A 27 -5.43 17.95 -5.61
C PHE A 27 -6.90 17.61 -5.68
N LYS A 28 -7.39 17.45 -6.87
CA LYS A 28 -8.74 16.95 -7.12
C LYS A 28 -8.66 15.64 -7.89
N ILE A 29 -9.12 14.55 -7.29
CA ILE A 29 -9.28 13.29 -8.01
C ILE A 29 -10.56 13.41 -8.84
N LEU A 30 -10.40 13.57 -10.16
CA LEU A 30 -11.54 13.68 -11.09
C LEU A 30 -12.16 12.31 -11.34
N SER A 31 -11.32 11.28 -11.45
CA SER A 31 -11.74 9.89 -11.57
C SER A 31 -10.65 8.97 -11.03
N ASN A 32 -11.07 7.84 -10.46
CA ASN A 32 -10.19 6.75 -10.04
C ASN A 32 -10.97 5.46 -10.23
N ILE A 33 -10.58 4.67 -11.22
CA ILE A 33 -11.20 3.40 -11.58
C ILE A 33 -10.22 2.29 -11.24
N ILE A 34 -10.71 1.28 -10.55
CA ILE A 34 -9.94 0.10 -10.17
C ILE A 34 -10.70 -1.13 -10.64
N SER A 35 -10.08 -1.95 -11.48
CA SER A 35 -10.55 -3.27 -11.84
C SER A 35 -9.77 -4.30 -11.03
N SER A 36 -10.38 -4.80 -9.95
CA SER A 36 -9.75 -5.76 -9.06
C SER A 36 -9.89 -7.17 -9.57
N GLN A 37 -8.81 -7.93 -9.49
CA GLN A 37 -8.70 -9.32 -9.93
C GLN A 37 -8.92 -10.32 -8.77
N ILE A 38 -9.47 -9.88 -7.63
CA ILE A 38 -9.73 -10.75 -6.47
C ILE A 38 -10.48 -12.02 -6.88
N LYS A 39 -11.50 -11.90 -7.74
CA LYS A 39 -12.29 -13.05 -8.20
C LYS A 39 -11.47 -14.06 -8.99
N THR A 40 -10.52 -13.60 -9.79
CA THR A 40 -9.61 -14.45 -10.58
C THR A 40 -8.65 -15.20 -9.68
N HIS A 41 -8.16 -14.57 -8.62
CA HIS A 41 -7.12 -15.12 -7.75
C HIS A 41 -7.65 -15.87 -6.52
N ALA A 42 -8.90 -15.63 -6.12
CA ALA A 42 -9.51 -16.28 -4.97
C ALA A 42 -9.47 -17.81 -4.99
N PRO A 43 -9.69 -18.51 -6.13
CA PRO A 43 -9.58 -19.98 -6.19
C PRO A 43 -8.18 -20.51 -5.88
N PHE A 44 -7.14 -19.70 -6.13
CA PHE A 44 -5.74 -20.07 -5.89
C PHE A 44 -5.28 -19.68 -4.47
N GLY A 45 -6.02 -18.80 -3.82
CA GLY A 45 -5.69 -18.27 -2.49
C GLY A 45 -4.48 -17.34 -2.47
N GLY A 46 -4.22 -16.66 -3.60
CA GLY A 46 -3.12 -15.71 -3.80
C GLY A 46 -2.93 -15.37 -5.26
N VAL A 47 -2.13 -14.37 -5.55
CA VAL A 47 -1.91 -13.86 -6.92
C VAL A 47 -1.14 -14.87 -7.76
N VAL A 48 -1.63 -15.12 -9.00
CA VAL A 48 -0.97 -15.92 -10.02
C VAL A 48 -0.47 -14.98 -11.14
N PRO A 49 0.86 -14.73 -11.25
CA PRO A 49 1.40 -13.65 -12.09
C PRO A 49 0.94 -13.65 -13.54
N ASN A 50 0.91 -14.83 -14.18
CA ASN A 50 0.49 -14.95 -15.58
C ASN A 50 -1.02 -14.68 -15.79
N LEU A 51 -1.86 -15.01 -14.80
CA LEU A 51 -3.28 -14.66 -14.84
C LEU A 51 -3.46 -13.17 -14.62
N ALA A 52 -2.70 -12.59 -13.69
CA ALA A 52 -2.73 -11.16 -13.44
C ALA A 52 -2.41 -10.36 -14.71
N ALA A 53 -1.35 -10.71 -15.42
CA ALA A 53 -0.99 -10.04 -16.67
C ALA A 53 -2.10 -10.13 -17.74
N ARG A 54 -2.72 -11.30 -17.88
CA ARG A 54 -3.83 -11.48 -18.84
C ARG A 54 -5.06 -10.63 -18.50
N ASP A 55 -5.37 -10.51 -17.20
CA ASP A 55 -6.49 -9.69 -16.73
C ASP A 55 -6.18 -8.20 -16.87
N HIS A 56 -4.94 -7.76 -16.60
CA HIS A 56 -4.52 -6.39 -16.92
C HIS A 56 -4.71 -6.06 -18.39
N LEU A 57 -4.27 -6.94 -19.30
CA LEU A 57 -4.40 -6.73 -20.74
C LEU A 57 -5.87 -6.56 -21.18
N LYS A 58 -6.79 -7.33 -20.58
CA LYS A 58 -8.23 -7.24 -20.85
C LYS A 58 -8.86 -5.97 -20.29
N ASN A 59 -8.39 -5.52 -19.11
CA ASN A 59 -9.09 -4.51 -18.33
C ASN A 59 -8.52 -3.09 -18.49
N ILE A 60 -7.28 -2.92 -18.98
CA ILE A 60 -6.61 -1.62 -18.99
C ILE A 60 -7.31 -0.61 -19.90
N GLU A 61 -7.75 -1.03 -21.10
CA GLU A 61 -8.49 -0.16 -22.02
C GLU A 61 -9.90 0.19 -21.50
N PRO A 62 -10.72 -0.77 -21.05
CA PRO A 62 -11.99 -0.48 -20.37
C PRO A 62 -11.86 0.46 -19.18
N CYS A 63 -10.82 0.28 -18.32
CA CYS A 63 -10.55 1.17 -17.21
C CYS A 63 -10.22 2.60 -17.66
N LEU A 64 -9.40 2.75 -18.71
CA LEU A 64 -9.08 4.06 -19.26
C LEU A 64 -10.33 4.75 -19.80
N LYS A 65 -11.16 4.04 -20.57
CA LYS A 65 -12.42 4.57 -21.12
C LYS A 65 -13.33 5.09 -20.00
N GLN A 66 -13.60 4.26 -19.00
CA GLN A 66 -14.43 4.64 -17.86
C GLN A 66 -13.82 5.82 -17.08
N THR A 67 -12.49 5.87 -16.94
CA THR A 67 -11.78 6.96 -16.26
C THR A 67 -12.00 8.29 -16.97
N LEU A 68 -11.88 8.31 -18.31
CA LEU A 68 -12.09 9.50 -19.14
C LEU A 68 -13.56 9.95 -19.12
N GLU A 69 -14.48 9.00 -19.30
CA GLU A 69 -15.94 9.27 -19.25
C GLU A 69 -16.35 9.89 -17.91
N LYS A 70 -15.92 9.29 -16.79
CA LYS A 70 -16.23 9.80 -15.45
C LYS A 70 -15.65 11.17 -15.17
N ALA A 71 -14.49 11.48 -15.73
CA ALA A 71 -13.86 12.80 -15.62
C ALA A 71 -14.43 13.81 -16.63
N ASN A 72 -15.23 13.37 -17.61
CA ASN A 72 -15.68 14.17 -18.75
C ASN A 72 -14.52 14.83 -19.51
N LEU A 73 -13.48 14.04 -19.80
CA LEU A 73 -12.25 14.49 -20.45
C LEU A 73 -11.87 13.59 -21.62
N LYS A 74 -11.02 14.12 -22.51
CA LYS A 74 -10.36 13.38 -23.60
C LYS A 74 -8.88 13.22 -23.28
N LEU A 75 -8.21 12.22 -23.86
CA LEU A 75 -6.76 12.04 -23.72
C LEU A 75 -5.94 13.25 -24.18
N SER A 76 -6.46 14.03 -25.13
CA SER A 76 -5.83 15.29 -25.54
C SER A 76 -5.71 16.34 -24.41
N ASN A 77 -6.61 16.29 -23.41
CA ASN A 77 -6.59 17.19 -22.28
C ASN A 77 -5.52 16.84 -21.22
N ILE A 78 -5.00 15.61 -21.23
CA ILE A 78 -3.99 15.17 -20.26
C ILE A 78 -2.66 15.88 -20.53
N ASP A 79 -2.01 16.37 -19.47
CA ASP A 79 -0.73 17.06 -19.55
C ASP A 79 0.45 16.13 -19.30
N LEU A 80 0.29 15.12 -18.43
CA LEU A 80 1.35 14.18 -18.00
C LEU A 80 0.76 12.78 -17.83
N ILE A 81 1.49 11.76 -18.28
CA ILE A 81 1.17 10.36 -18.02
C ILE A 81 2.18 9.83 -17.00
N ALA A 82 1.70 9.37 -15.85
CA ALA A 82 2.49 8.73 -14.80
C ALA A 82 2.19 7.22 -14.77
N VAL A 83 3.22 6.39 -14.74
CA VAL A 83 3.05 4.93 -14.76
C VAL A 83 3.98 4.26 -13.76
N THR A 84 3.48 3.26 -13.06
CA THR A 84 4.29 2.42 -12.19
C THR A 84 5.22 1.56 -13.01
N ILE A 85 6.53 1.67 -12.72
CA ILE A 85 7.55 0.83 -13.36
C ILE A 85 8.06 -0.28 -12.44
N GLY A 86 7.79 -0.21 -11.15
CA GLY A 86 8.22 -1.17 -10.13
C GLY A 86 8.23 -0.56 -8.71
N PRO A 87 8.51 -1.40 -7.70
CA PRO A 87 8.59 -2.87 -7.76
C PRO A 87 7.23 -3.50 -8.03
N GLY A 88 7.25 -4.79 -8.47
CA GLY A 88 6.02 -5.53 -8.73
C GLY A 88 6.24 -6.75 -9.64
N LEU A 89 5.15 -7.34 -10.09
CA LEU A 89 5.17 -8.49 -10.99
C LEU A 89 5.54 -8.04 -12.41
N ILE A 90 6.68 -8.51 -12.94
CA ILE A 90 7.18 -8.11 -14.26
C ILE A 90 6.13 -8.25 -15.37
N PRO A 91 5.38 -9.36 -15.51
CA PRO A 91 4.38 -9.48 -16.57
C PRO A 91 3.27 -8.41 -16.46
N SER A 92 2.85 -8.07 -15.24
CA SER A 92 1.84 -7.06 -14.96
C SER A 92 2.37 -5.64 -15.23
N LEU A 93 3.57 -5.32 -14.75
CA LEU A 93 4.24 -4.03 -15.00
C LEU A 93 4.41 -3.75 -16.50
N LEU A 94 4.81 -4.75 -17.28
CA LEU A 94 4.99 -4.61 -18.73
C LEU A 94 3.71 -4.19 -19.45
N ILE A 95 2.53 -4.62 -19.00
CA ILE A 95 1.25 -4.20 -19.59
C ILE A 95 1.04 -2.70 -19.37
N GLY A 96 1.15 -2.22 -18.12
CA GLY A 96 0.97 -0.80 -17.80
C GLY A 96 2.00 0.09 -18.49
N VAL A 97 3.27 -0.27 -18.42
CA VAL A 97 4.39 0.48 -19.01
C VAL A 97 4.22 0.61 -20.53
N ASN A 98 3.95 -0.49 -21.26
CA ASN A 98 3.81 -0.42 -22.71
C ASN A 98 2.54 0.33 -23.11
N PHE A 99 1.45 0.18 -22.37
CA PHE A 99 0.21 0.92 -22.60
C PHE A 99 0.43 2.42 -22.39
N ALA A 100 1.08 2.83 -21.30
CA ALA A 100 1.41 4.22 -21.03
C ALA A 100 2.33 4.82 -22.11
N LYS A 101 3.34 4.08 -22.57
CA LYS A 101 4.24 4.49 -23.67
C LYS A 101 3.47 4.68 -24.98
N ALA A 102 2.58 3.77 -25.33
CA ALA A 102 1.76 3.87 -26.55
C ALA A 102 0.86 5.13 -26.51
N LEU A 103 0.21 5.40 -25.38
CA LEU A 103 -0.58 6.61 -25.19
C LEU A 103 0.29 7.88 -25.27
N ALA A 104 1.42 7.90 -24.57
CA ALA A 104 2.34 9.04 -24.56
C ALA A 104 2.86 9.34 -25.98
N TYR A 105 3.22 8.31 -26.74
CA TYR A 105 3.66 8.43 -28.12
C TYR A 105 2.56 8.97 -29.04
N LYS A 106 1.37 8.35 -29.01
CA LYS A 106 0.23 8.72 -29.85
C LYS A 106 -0.21 10.18 -29.64
N TYR A 107 -0.27 10.60 -28.37
CA TYR A 107 -0.76 11.95 -28.01
C TYR A 107 0.36 12.96 -27.78
N LYS A 108 1.63 12.60 -28.04
CA LYS A 108 2.85 13.42 -27.87
C LYS A 108 2.97 14.01 -26.46
N LYS A 109 2.52 13.26 -25.44
CA LYS A 109 2.54 13.69 -24.03
C LYS A 109 3.84 13.29 -23.34
N PRO A 110 4.31 14.07 -22.37
CA PRO A 110 5.37 13.64 -21.48
C PRO A 110 4.91 12.45 -20.63
N ILE A 111 5.86 11.59 -20.31
CA ILE A 111 5.63 10.42 -19.44
C ILE A 111 6.63 10.45 -18.29
N ILE A 112 6.24 9.92 -17.15
CA ILE A 112 7.10 9.77 -15.98
C ILE A 112 6.95 8.38 -15.37
N ASP A 113 8.09 7.82 -15.02
CA ASP A 113 8.23 6.57 -14.29
C ASP A 113 8.04 6.78 -12.78
N ILE A 114 7.25 5.92 -12.16
CA ILE A 114 6.91 6.02 -10.74
C ILE A 114 7.30 4.74 -10.02
N ASN A 115 7.99 4.90 -8.88
CA ASN A 115 8.18 3.81 -7.93
C ASN A 115 6.89 3.59 -7.12
N HIS A 116 6.40 2.36 -7.11
CA HIS A 116 5.17 1.95 -6.43
C HIS A 116 5.16 2.29 -4.91
N ILE A 117 6.30 2.08 -4.23
CA ILE A 117 6.44 2.37 -2.79
C ILE A 117 6.39 3.88 -2.54
N GLU A 118 7.05 4.67 -3.40
CA GLU A 118 6.98 6.14 -3.35
C GLU A 118 5.55 6.63 -3.54
N ALA A 119 4.78 6.01 -4.45
CA ALA A 119 3.39 6.38 -4.69
C ALA A 119 2.51 6.16 -3.45
N HIS A 120 2.68 5.08 -2.73
CA HIS A 120 1.99 4.86 -1.45
C HIS A 120 2.35 5.92 -0.40
N ILE A 121 3.62 6.32 -0.32
CA ILE A 121 4.06 7.40 0.58
C ILE A 121 3.45 8.73 0.14
N ALA A 122 3.44 9.03 -1.16
CA ALA A 122 2.85 10.25 -1.72
C ALA A 122 1.35 10.37 -1.39
N ALA A 123 0.59 9.27 -1.52
CA ALA A 123 -0.83 9.24 -1.15
C ALA A 123 -1.06 9.57 0.32
N ALA A 124 -0.18 9.11 1.21
CA ALA A 124 -0.29 9.39 2.64
C ALA A 124 0.11 10.84 3.02
N LEU A 125 0.96 11.49 2.22
CA LEU A 125 1.30 12.90 2.39
C LEU A 125 0.17 13.86 1.99
N THR A 126 -0.94 13.33 1.47
CA THR A 126 -2.12 14.12 1.14
C THR A 126 -3.12 14.10 2.29
N SER A 127 -3.73 15.21 2.59
CA SER A 127 -4.80 15.34 3.60
C SER A 127 -6.07 15.84 2.94
N SER A 128 -7.21 15.25 3.30
CA SER A 128 -8.53 15.75 2.91
C SER A 128 -9.09 16.67 4.00
N LYS A 129 -9.32 17.93 3.68
CA LYS A 129 -9.89 18.92 4.62
C LYS A 129 -11.42 18.97 4.66
N ARG A 130 -12.14 18.19 3.91
CA ARG A 130 -13.61 18.00 3.90
C ARG A 130 -14.02 17.34 2.58
N GLY A 131 -14.37 16.06 2.66
CA GLY A 131 -14.91 15.33 1.50
C GLY A 131 -13.84 14.61 0.65
N ILE A 132 -14.30 13.63 -0.11
CA ILE A 132 -13.48 12.58 -0.73
C ILE A 132 -12.69 13.06 -1.97
N SER A 133 -12.84 14.31 -2.41
CA SER A 133 -12.34 14.79 -3.71
C SER A 133 -11.21 15.83 -3.66
N ASN A 134 -11.02 16.53 -2.56
CA ASN A 134 -10.02 17.60 -2.46
C ASN A 134 -8.91 17.24 -1.46
N PHE A 135 -7.72 16.92 -1.96
CA PHE A 135 -6.55 16.57 -1.16
C PHE A 135 -5.50 17.67 -1.24
N GLN A 136 -4.96 18.10 -0.11
CA GLN A 136 -3.80 19.01 -0.07
C GLN A 136 -2.56 18.22 0.34
N PHE A 137 -1.45 18.44 -0.34
CA PHE A 137 -0.18 17.97 0.19
C PHE A 137 0.17 18.75 1.45
N LEU A 138 0.47 18.00 2.51
CA LEU A 138 0.95 18.54 3.78
C LEU A 138 2.46 18.82 3.72
N ILE A 139 3.00 19.16 2.55
CA ILE A 139 4.46 19.30 2.39
C ILE A 139 4.93 20.59 3.04
N SER A 140 5.47 20.44 4.23
CA SER A 140 6.23 21.47 4.95
C SER A 140 7.58 20.89 5.37
N LYS A 141 8.62 21.73 5.42
CA LYS A 141 9.93 21.33 5.98
C LYS A 141 9.81 20.80 7.42
N THR A 142 8.76 21.20 8.12
CA THR A 142 8.49 20.77 9.50
C THR A 142 8.04 19.31 9.62
N LEU A 143 7.66 18.65 8.53
CA LEU A 143 7.25 17.24 8.55
C LEU A 143 8.43 16.26 8.63
N PHE A 144 9.60 16.68 8.20
CA PHE A 144 10.76 15.78 8.10
C PHE A 144 11.64 15.82 9.37
N PRO A 145 12.31 14.71 9.70
CA PRO A 145 12.31 13.41 9.02
C PRO A 145 10.98 12.65 9.22
N VAL A 146 10.62 11.82 8.23
CA VAL A 146 9.45 10.94 8.27
C VAL A 146 9.91 9.50 8.39
N ILE A 147 9.25 8.70 9.21
CA ILE A 147 9.29 7.24 9.15
C ILE A 147 8.01 6.76 8.46
N ALA A 148 8.16 6.16 7.28
CA ALA A 148 7.05 5.57 6.55
C ALA A 148 7.08 4.05 6.68
N LEU A 149 6.00 3.47 7.21
CA LEU A 149 5.73 2.05 7.18
C LEU A 149 4.82 1.76 5.97
N VAL A 150 5.37 1.11 4.95
CA VAL A 150 4.61 0.68 3.78
C VAL A 150 4.36 -0.82 3.90
N VAL A 151 3.08 -1.22 4.04
CA VAL A 151 2.67 -2.59 4.31
C VAL A 151 1.56 -3.01 3.38
N SER A 152 1.82 -4.01 2.53
CA SER A 152 0.88 -4.54 1.52
C SER A 152 0.93 -6.06 1.45
N GLY A 153 0.30 -6.64 0.44
CA GLY A 153 0.40 -8.06 0.11
C GLY A 153 1.83 -8.50 -0.21
N GLY A 154 2.58 -7.69 -0.96
CA GLY A 154 3.94 -8.01 -1.40
C GLY A 154 5.06 -7.31 -0.62
N HIS A 155 4.76 -6.27 0.15
CA HIS A 155 5.78 -5.44 0.78
C HIS A 155 5.54 -5.21 2.27
N THR A 156 6.63 -5.24 3.03
CA THR A 156 6.67 -4.72 4.40
C THR A 156 8.00 -4.02 4.58
N GLN A 157 7.98 -2.69 4.50
CA GLN A 157 9.18 -1.85 4.51
C GLN A 157 9.04 -0.67 5.47
N LEU A 158 10.10 -0.38 6.20
CA LEU A 158 10.31 0.87 6.92
C LEU A 158 11.25 1.77 6.10
N VAL A 159 10.75 2.92 5.72
CA VAL A 159 11.46 3.90 4.90
C VAL A 159 11.67 5.18 5.69
N LEU A 160 12.93 5.59 5.82
CA LEU A 160 13.29 6.92 6.31
C LEU A 160 13.22 7.90 5.13
N VAL A 161 12.37 8.92 5.25
CA VAL A 161 12.26 10.03 4.29
C VAL A 161 12.89 11.26 4.93
N LYS A 162 14.08 11.61 4.48
CA LYS A 162 14.80 12.80 4.98
C LYS A 162 14.21 14.10 4.42
N ASN A 163 13.82 14.07 3.16
CA ASN A 163 13.10 15.09 2.40
C ASN A 163 12.40 14.40 1.23
N LEU A 164 11.52 15.11 0.52
CA LEU A 164 10.96 14.60 -0.74
C LEU A 164 12.07 14.20 -1.72
N GLY A 165 11.95 13.02 -2.31
CA GLY A 165 12.93 12.47 -3.24
C GLY A 165 14.23 11.97 -2.57
N LYS A 166 14.28 11.89 -1.23
CA LYS A 166 15.44 11.33 -0.48
C LYS A 166 14.97 10.25 0.48
N TYR A 167 14.94 9.03 -0.02
CA TYR A 167 14.44 7.87 0.69
C TYR A 167 15.59 6.94 1.12
N LYS A 168 15.41 6.22 2.21
CA LYS A 168 16.30 5.15 2.65
C LYS A 168 15.49 4.04 3.28
N ILE A 169 15.51 2.84 2.72
CA ILE A 169 14.97 1.66 3.38
C ILE A 169 15.86 1.36 4.59
N ILE A 170 15.28 1.36 5.79
CA ILE A 170 15.97 1.08 7.06
C ILE A 170 15.63 -0.30 7.61
N GLY A 171 14.59 -0.94 7.09
CA GLY A 171 14.20 -2.31 7.38
C GLY A 171 13.17 -2.80 6.39
N GLU A 172 13.19 -4.08 6.09
CA GLU A 172 12.25 -4.74 5.19
C GLU A 172 12.00 -6.19 5.64
N THR A 173 10.97 -6.83 5.12
CA THR A 173 10.74 -8.24 5.45
C THR A 173 11.81 -9.11 4.81
N ARG A 174 12.24 -10.13 5.55
CA ARG A 174 13.21 -11.15 5.09
C ARG A 174 12.54 -12.36 4.44
N ASP A 175 11.22 -12.45 4.59
CA ASP A 175 10.41 -13.56 4.09
C ASP A 175 9.01 -13.06 3.68
N ASP A 176 7.94 -13.61 4.23
CA ASP A 176 6.59 -13.19 3.91
C ASP A 176 6.35 -11.71 4.28
N ALA A 177 5.68 -10.96 3.41
CA ALA A 177 5.10 -9.67 3.79
C ALA A 177 3.95 -9.87 4.79
N ALA A 178 3.62 -8.83 5.56
CA ALA A 178 2.53 -8.91 6.55
C ALA A 178 1.18 -9.24 5.89
N GLY A 179 0.88 -8.67 4.72
CA GLY A 179 -0.34 -8.98 3.97
C GLY A 179 -0.34 -10.41 3.45
N GLU A 180 0.78 -10.90 2.92
CA GLU A 180 0.96 -12.29 2.51
C GLU A 180 0.77 -13.27 3.68
N CYS A 181 1.27 -12.91 4.86
CA CYS A 181 1.05 -13.70 6.07
C CYS A 181 -0.45 -13.79 6.42
N PHE A 182 -1.19 -12.66 6.33
CA PHE A 182 -2.65 -12.68 6.49
C PHE A 182 -3.32 -13.62 5.48
N ASP A 183 -2.93 -13.58 4.21
CA ASP A 183 -3.52 -14.41 3.15
C ASP A 183 -3.23 -15.91 3.40
N LYS A 184 -1.99 -16.26 3.73
CA LYS A 184 -1.58 -17.63 4.04
C LYS A 184 -2.32 -18.18 5.27
N VAL A 185 -2.48 -17.38 6.32
CA VAL A 185 -3.22 -17.79 7.51
C VAL A 185 -4.72 -17.92 7.23
N ALA A 186 -5.30 -16.98 6.47
CA ALA A 186 -6.71 -17.08 6.07
C ALA A 186 -7.00 -18.36 5.27
N LYS A 187 -6.07 -18.77 4.39
CA LYS A 187 -6.15 -20.03 3.66
C LYS A 187 -6.14 -21.23 4.60
N LEU A 188 -5.27 -21.25 5.62
CA LEU A 188 -5.24 -22.30 6.64
C LEU A 188 -6.56 -22.38 7.43
N LEU A 189 -7.16 -21.23 7.75
CA LEU A 189 -8.42 -21.11 8.46
C LEU A 189 -9.66 -21.23 7.56
N ARG A 190 -9.50 -21.47 6.26
CA ARG A 190 -10.56 -21.57 5.23
C ARG A 190 -11.47 -20.34 5.19
N LEU A 191 -10.90 -19.14 5.33
CA LEU A 191 -11.63 -17.87 5.36
C LEU A 191 -11.76 -17.18 4.00
N GLY A 192 -11.06 -17.70 2.96
CA GLY A 192 -11.04 -17.14 1.62
C GLY A 192 -9.97 -16.07 1.41
N TYR A 193 -10.05 -15.38 0.28
CA TYR A 193 -9.11 -14.35 -0.19
C TYR A 193 -9.89 -13.08 -0.54
N PRO A 194 -9.37 -11.87 -0.24
CA PRO A 194 -8.11 -11.58 0.45
C PRO A 194 -8.17 -11.83 1.96
N GLY A 195 -7.08 -12.36 2.52
CA GLY A 195 -7.03 -12.83 3.90
C GLY A 195 -7.07 -11.73 4.95
N GLY A 196 -6.43 -10.60 4.70
CA GLY A 196 -6.40 -9.48 5.63
C GLY A 196 -7.79 -9.01 6.08
N PRO A 197 -8.68 -8.63 5.15
CA PRO A 197 -10.06 -8.28 5.46
C PRO A 197 -10.86 -9.42 6.12
N ALA A 198 -10.66 -10.67 5.67
CA ALA A 198 -11.36 -11.83 6.20
C ALA A 198 -10.98 -12.09 7.67
N ILE A 199 -9.69 -12.08 8.01
CA ILE A 199 -9.18 -12.22 9.38
C ILE A 199 -9.66 -11.07 10.24
N SER A 200 -9.53 -9.83 9.77
CA SER A 200 -9.98 -8.65 10.53
C SER A 200 -11.47 -8.71 10.86
N LYS A 201 -12.32 -9.08 9.90
CA LYS A 201 -13.76 -9.27 10.12
C LYS A 201 -14.08 -10.38 11.14
N LYS A 202 -13.33 -11.47 11.14
CA LYS A 202 -13.51 -12.55 12.12
C LYS A 202 -13.00 -12.14 13.49
N ALA A 203 -11.85 -11.46 13.57
CA ALA A 203 -11.27 -10.97 14.81
C ALA A 203 -12.23 -10.04 15.59
N THR A 204 -13.03 -9.20 14.91
CA THR A 204 -14.01 -8.33 15.58
C THR A 204 -15.13 -9.09 16.31
N LYS A 205 -15.34 -10.37 16.00
CA LYS A 205 -16.31 -11.22 16.67
C LYS A 205 -15.80 -11.84 17.98
N PHE A 206 -14.48 -11.80 18.19
CA PHE A 206 -13.88 -12.23 19.46
C PHE A 206 -14.01 -11.10 20.48
N ARG A 207 -14.59 -11.43 21.62
CA ARG A 207 -14.67 -10.55 22.79
C ARG A 207 -14.01 -11.28 23.95
N PRO A 208 -12.78 -10.89 24.34
CA PRO A 208 -12.15 -11.47 25.52
C PRO A 208 -13.01 -11.20 26.75
N LYS A 209 -13.07 -12.16 27.68
CA LYS A 209 -13.66 -11.96 28.99
C LYS A 209 -12.85 -10.90 29.77
N ALA A 210 -13.47 -10.26 30.78
CA ALA A 210 -12.85 -9.16 31.50
C ALA A 210 -11.42 -9.47 32.03
N ASP A 211 -11.18 -10.74 32.40
CA ASP A 211 -9.92 -11.21 32.97
C ASP A 211 -8.99 -11.89 31.95
N GLN A 212 -9.33 -11.88 30.66
CA GLN A 212 -8.51 -12.48 29.61
C GLN A 212 -7.69 -11.44 28.85
N PRO A 213 -6.45 -11.78 28.43
CA PRO A 213 -5.69 -10.95 27.51
C PRO A 213 -6.50 -10.67 26.22
N ARG A 214 -6.27 -9.53 25.58
CA ARG A 214 -6.96 -9.18 24.32
C ARG A 214 -6.83 -10.24 23.23
N ALA A 215 -5.79 -11.07 23.30
CA ALA A 215 -5.49 -12.16 22.38
C ALA A 215 -6.10 -13.53 22.79
N GLY A 216 -6.78 -13.63 23.96
CA GLY A 216 -7.37 -14.88 24.44
C GLY A 216 -6.35 -15.93 24.90
N ASN A 217 -6.64 -17.22 24.67
CA ASN A 217 -5.81 -18.35 25.13
C ASN A 217 -4.66 -18.70 24.17
N PHE A 218 -4.59 -18.11 22.99
CA PHE A 218 -3.50 -18.32 22.05
C PHE A 218 -2.37 -17.32 22.28
N GLN A 219 -1.14 -17.80 22.29
CA GLN A 219 0.05 -16.99 22.36
C GLN A 219 0.95 -17.31 21.17
N LEU A 220 0.73 -16.58 20.07
CA LEU A 220 1.54 -16.73 18.88
C LEU A 220 2.84 -15.93 19.00
N PRO A 221 3.91 -16.33 18.28
CA PRO A 221 5.17 -15.59 18.31
C PRO A 221 5.04 -14.18 17.71
N ARG A 222 5.89 -13.26 18.17
CA ARG A 222 6.12 -11.94 17.57
C ARG A 222 7.51 -11.94 16.94
N PRO A 223 7.65 -12.49 15.71
CA PRO A 223 8.97 -12.71 15.14
C PRO A 223 9.78 -11.41 15.05
N MET A 224 11.05 -11.49 15.37
CA MET A 224 12.01 -10.39 15.30
C MET A 224 11.65 -9.11 16.08
N ILE A 225 10.62 -9.07 16.92
CA ILE A 225 10.18 -7.86 17.63
C ILE A 225 11.32 -7.22 18.45
N ASN A 226 12.14 -8.04 19.11
CA ASN A 226 13.25 -7.60 19.97
C ASN A 226 14.62 -7.51 19.24
N HIS A 227 14.68 -7.84 17.92
CA HIS A 227 15.92 -7.69 17.16
C HIS A 227 16.30 -6.22 17.03
N LYS A 228 17.60 -5.93 17.14
CA LYS A 228 18.13 -4.55 17.09
C LYS A 228 17.88 -3.86 15.74
N ASN A 229 17.85 -4.63 14.64
CA ASN A 229 17.52 -4.09 13.31
C ASN A 229 16.02 -3.83 13.14
N TYR A 230 15.63 -3.21 12.03
CA TYR A 230 14.24 -2.90 11.70
C TYR A 230 13.59 -3.89 10.73
N ASP A 231 14.29 -4.99 10.37
CA ASP A 231 13.74 -6.00 9.48
C ASP A 231 12.56 -6.75 10.12
N PHE A 232 11.71 -7.27 9.27
CA PHE A 232 10.53 -8.05 9.63
C PHE A 232 10.69 -9.50 9.20
N SER A 233 9.85 -10.37 9.77
CA SER A 233 9.67 -11.76 9.35
C SER A 233 8.28 -12.21 9.80
N PHE A 234 7.52 -12.83 8.92
CA PHE A 234 6.18 -13.31 9.23
C PHE A 234 5.93 -14.77 8.82
N SER A 235 6.87 -15.44 8.14
CA SER A 235 6.73 -16.84 7.76
C SER A 235 6.61 -17.78 8.97
N GLY A 236 7.33 -17.49 10.06
CA GLY A 236 7.25 -18.20 11.33
C GLY A 236 5.88 -18.12 11.99
N LEU A 237 5.16 -17.03 11.82
CA LEU A 237 3.81 -16.86 12.36
C LEU A 237 2.82 -17.80 11.68
N LYS A 238 2.86 -17.92 10.34
CA LYS A 238 2.06 -18.89 9.58
C LYS A 238 2.32 -20.32 10.05
N THR A 239 3.57 -20.66 10.28
CA THR A 239 3.98 -22.00 10.74
C THR A 239 3.49 -22.29 12.16
N ALA A 240 3.56 -21.31 13.06
CA ALA A 240 3.00 -21.43 14.42
C ALA A 240 1.49 -21.66 14.38
N VAL A 241 0.74 -20.94 13.56
CA VAL A 241 -0.69 -21.20 13.37
C VAL A 241 -0.94 -22.62 12.87
N LEU A 242 -0.19 -23.09 11.89
CA LEU A 242 -0.34 -24.46 11.34
C LEU A 242 -0.17 -25.52 12.42
N TYR A 243 0.86 -25.40 13.29
CA TYR A 243 1.07 -26.34 14.39
C TYR A 243 -0.05 -26.27 15.44
N THR A 244 -0.46 -25.05 15.84
CA THR A 244 -1.60 -24.89 16.76
C THR A 244 -2.87 -25.54 16.21
N LEU A 245 -3.11 -25.45 14.89
CA LEU A 245 -4.26 -26.08 14.23
C LEU A 245 -4.18 -27.61 14.25
N LYS A 246 -2.98 -28.20 14.23
CA LYS A 246 -2.77 -29.67 14.31
C LYS A 246 -2.94 -30.21 15.72
N ASP A 247 -2.50 -29.43 16.71
CA ASP A 247 -2.45 -29.90 18.11
C ASP A 247 -3.82 -29.78 18.81
N MET A 248 -4.72 -28.95 18.28
CA MET A 248 -6.01 -28.70 18.94
C MET A 248 -7.18 -29.36 18.22
N LYS A 249 -7.98 -30.16 18.95
CA LYS A 249 -9.19 -30.79 18.42
C LYS A 249 -10.30 -29.80 18.03
N LYS A 250 -10.37 -28.63 18.67
CA LYS A 250 -11.37 -27.59 18.39
C LYS A 250 -10.75 -26.22 18.55
N ILE A 251 -10.89 -25.38 17.55
CA ILE A 251 -10.31 -24.05 17.50
C ILE A 251 -11.41 -23.01 17.46
N ASN A 252 -11.27 -21.99 18.32
CA ASN A 252 -12.05 -20.75 18.22
C ASN A 252 -11.47 -19.86 17.12
N VAL A 253 -12.01 -19.97 15.91
CA VAL A 253 -11.52 -19.21 14.74
C VAL A 253 -11.51 -17.69 14.95
N PRO A 254 -12.54 -17.04 15.52
CA PRO A 254 -12.48 -15.63 15.89
C PRO A 254 -11.31 -15.25 16.80
N GLU A 255 -11.04 -16.06 17.81
CA GLU A 255 -9.94 -15.88 18.76
C GLU A 255 -8.58 -16.00 18.07
N MET A 256 -8.39 -17.06 17.27
CA MET A 256 -7.17 -17.23 16.46
C MET A 256 -6.94 -16.06 15.51
N CYS A 257 -8.00 -15.55 14.86
CA CYS A 257 -7.91 -14.38 13.99
C CYS A 257 -7.51 -13.12 14.77
N ALA A 258 -8.03 -12.94 15.98
CA ALA A 258 -7.67 -11.81 16.83
C ALA A 258 -6.19 -11.86 17.23
N GLU A 259 -5.69 -13.06 17.62
CA GLU A 259 -4.30 -13.23 18.01
C GLU A 259 -3.34 -13.08 16.83
N VAL A 260 -3.64 -13.65 15.65
CA VAL A 260 -2.83 -13.44 14.44
C VAL A 260 -2.74 -11.97 14.08
N GLN A 261 -3.89 -11.29 14.08
CA GLN A 261 -3.92 -9.84 13.80
C GLN A 261 -3.09 -9.06 14.83
N GLN A 262 -3.21 -9.39 16.11
CA GLN A 262 -2.47 -8.73 17.16
C GLN A 262 -0.97 -8.99 17.05
N ALA A 263 -0.55 -10.23 16.77
CA ALA A 263 0.86 -10.56 16.61
C ALA A 263 1.54 -9.77 15.49
N ILE A 264 0.86 -9.58 14.36
CA ILE A 264 1.38 -8.77 13.25
C ILE A 264 1.43 -7.29 13.67
N ILE A 265 0.35 -6.77 14.28
CA ILE A 265 0.26 -5.38 14.71
C ILE A 265 1.34 -5.02 15.71
N ASP A 266 1.60 -5.89 16.70
CA ASP A 266 2.61 -5.68 17.73
C ASP A 266 4.01 -5.46 17.12
N VAL A 267 4.41 -6.31 16.17
CA VAL A 267 5.70 -6.21 15.48
C VAL A 267 5.80 -4.93 14.64
N LEU A 268 4.75 -4.62 13.87
CA LEU A 268 4.72 -3.44 13.01
C LEU A 268 4.84 -2.14 13.83
N ILE A 269 4.05 -2.02 14.90
CA ILE A 269 4.05 -0.84 15.76
C ILE A 269 5.38 -0.71 16.51
N ALA A 270 5.84 -1.78 17.18
CA ALA A 270 7.04 -1.72 18.01
C ALA A 270 8.26 -1.25 17.20
N LYS A 271 8.48 -1.80 16.01
CA LYS A 271 9.61 -1.43 15.17
C LYS A 271 9.47 -0.02 14.58
N THR A 272 8.26 0.38 14.18
CA THR A 272 8.01 1.72 13.64
C THR A 272 8.24 2.81 14.71
N LEU A 273 7.72 2.61 15.92
CA LEU A 273 7.91 3.58 17.00
C LEU A 273 9.37 3.64 17.47
N ARG A 274 10.06 2.51 17.51
CA ARG A 274 11.51 2.49 17.81
C ARG A 274 12.28 3.28 16.75
N ALA A 275 12.02 3.05 15.46
CA ALA A 275 12.64 3.81 14.38
C ALA A 275 12.31 5.31 14.49
N ALA A 276 11.04 5.66 14.76
CA ALA A 276 10.64 7.05 14.90
C ALA A 276 11.40 7.76 16.04
N LYS A 277 11.62 7.06 17.15
CA LYS A 277 12.41 7.58 18.29
C LYS A 277 13.88 7.76 17.91
N GLU A 278 14.52 6.75 17.34
CA GLU A 278 15.96 6.78 17.02
C GLU A 278 16.31 7.80 15.94
N TYR A 279 15.45 7.92 14.90
CA TYR A 279 15.64 8.89 13.82
C TYR A 279 15.04 10.27 14.14
N LYS A 280 14.53 10.49 15.36
CA LYS A 280 13.89 11.74 15.80
C LYS A 280 12.82 12.20 14.79
N ALA A 281 12.01 11.25 14.32
CA ALA A 281 11.00 11.52 13.31
C ALA A 281 9.94 12.50 13.82
N LYS A 282 9.56 13.44 12.97
CA LYS A 282 8.46 14.37 13.22
C LYS A 282 7.13 13.84 12.71
N THR A 283 7.18 12.89 11.81
CA THR A 283 5.99 12.30 11.19
C THR A 283 6.17 10.78 11.06
N ILE A 284 5.09 10.06 11.34
CA ILE A 284 4.94 8.64 10.99
C ILE A 284 3.88 8.54 9.90
N ILE A 285 4.22 7.85 8.81
CA ILE A 285 3.30 7.48 7.74
C ILE A 285 3.00 5.99 7.85
N LEU A 286 1.72 5.63 7.72
CA LEU A 286 1.25 4.27 7.50
C LEU A 286 0.59 4.18 6.14
N ALA A 287 1.14 3.37 5.21
CA ALA A 287 0.68 3.27 3.83
C ALA A 287 0.65 1.82 3.34
N GLY A 288 0.09 1.57 2.14
CA GLY A 288 -0.12 0.25 1.57
C GLY A 288 -1.44 -0.39 1.99
N GLY A 289 -1.82 -1.51 1.35
CA GLY A 289 -3.14 -2.15 1.51
C GLY A 289 -3.45 -2.57 2.96
N VAL A 290 -2.46 -3.04 3.72
CA VAL A 290 -2.65 -3.41 5.15
C VAL A 290 -2.94 -2.19 6.02
N ALA A 291 -2.57 -0.98 5.58
CA ALA A 291 -2.95 0.26 6.27
C ALA A 291 -4.47 0.52 6.29
N ALA A 292 -5.26 -0.20 5.50
CA ALA A 292 -6.73 -0.17 5.60
C ALA A 292 -7.27 -0.88 6.85
N ASN A 293 -6.47 -1.70 7.54
CA ASN A 293 -6.87 -2.41 8.76
C ASN A 293 -7.20 -1.41 9.88
N SER A 294 -8.44 -1.44 10.36
CA SER A 294 -8.93 -0.46 11.33
C SER A 294 -8.29 -0.61 12.71
N GLU A 295 -7.95 -1.84 13.13
CA GLU A 295 -7.30 -2.08 14.43
C GLU A 295 -5.86 -1.60 14.42
N LEU A 296 -5.11 -1.83 13.34
CA LEU A 296 -3.76 -1.29 13.15
C LEU A 296 -3.76 0.25 13.26
N ARG A 297 -4.67 0.93 12.56
CA ARG A 297 -4.82 2.39 12.63
C ARG A 297 -5.13 2.89 14.05
N LYS A 298 -6.08 2.21 14.72
CA LYS A 298 -6.50 2.56 16.08
C LYS A 298 -5.35 2.44 17.05
N GLN A 299 -4.62 1.33 17.01
CA GLN A 299 -3.49 1.10 17.91
C GLN A 299 -2.33 2.04 17.63
N PHE A 300 -1.96 2.31 16.36
CA PHE A 300 -0.98 3.34 16.04
C PHE A 300 -1.36 4.70 16.62
N LYS A 301 -2.61 5.14 16.38
CA LYS A 301 -3.09 6.42 16.90
C LYS A 301 -2.99 6.48 18.42
N SER A 302 -3.40 5.44 19.14
CA SER A 302 -3.32 5.36 20.60
C SER A 302 -1.87 5.39 21.09
N GLN A 303 -0.99 4.58 20.50
CA GLN A 303 0.41 4.50 20.92
C GLN A 303 1.16 5.81 20.66
N ILE A 304 0.92 6.47 19.51
CA ILE A 304 1.53 7.78 19.21
C ILE A 304 1.01 8.86 20.16
N SER A 305 -0.28 8.84 20.51
CA SER A 305 -0.86 9.81 21.47
C SER A 305 -0.26 9.68 22.87
N ASN A 306 0.23 8.49 23.23
CA ASN A 306 0.87 8.24 24.52
C ASN A 306 2.36 8.66 24.54
N LEU A 307 2.93 9.01 23.38
CA LEU A 307 4.30 9.53 23.34
C LEU A 307 4.33 10.98 23.83
N LYS A 308 5.34 11.32 24.63
CA LYS A 308 5.57 12.71 25.09
C LYS A 308 5.97 13.66 23.93
N SER A 309 6.29 13.12 22.75
CA SER A 309 6.69 13.88 21.55
C SER A 309 5.48 14.13 20.64
N GLN A 310 5.38 15.36 20.10
CA GLN A 310 4.37 15.69 19.09
C GLN A 310 4.77 15.09 17.72
N ILE A 311 4.44 13.81 17.51
CA ILE A 311 4.63 13.15 16.23
C ILE A 311 3.32 13.21 15.44
N LEU A 312 3.39 13.74 14.21
CA LEU A 312 2.25 13.75 13.31
C LEU A 312 2.04 12.32 12.73
N PHE A 313 0.81 11.82 12.80
CA PHE A 313 0.45 10.53 12.21
C PHE A 313 -0.37 10.74 10.94
N LEU A 314 0.14 10.26 9.81
CA LEU A 314 -0.50 10.35 8.52
C LEU A 314 -0.84 8.95 7.99
N VAL A 315 -2.09 8.80 7.55
CA VAL A 315 -2.57 7.58 6.92
C VAL A 315 -3.62 7.96 5.86
N PRO A 316 -3.53 7.45 4.62
CA PRO A 316 -4.48 7.82 3.58
C PRO A 316 -5.89 7.29 3.91
N PRO A 317 -6.94 7.85 3.30
CA PRO A 317 -8.27 7.24 3.30
C PRO A 317 -8.20 5.79 2.83
N LYS A 318 -9.10 4.93 3.31
CA LYS A 318 -9.03 3.48 3.04
C LYS A 318 -9.01 3.13 1.56
N ASN A 319 -9.75 3.88 0.76
CA ASN A 319 -9.82 3.72 -0.70
C ASN A 319 -8.54 4.14 -1.45
N LEU A 320 -7.63 4.84 -0.80
CA LEU A 320 -6.31 5.20 -1.33
C LEU A 320 -5.16 4.39 -0.69
N CYS A 321 -5.48 3.45 0.21
CA CYS A 321 -4.49 2.53 0.76
C CYS A 321 -4.17 1.38 -0.20
N VAL A 322 -5.15 0.91 -0.96
CA VAL A 322 -4.99 -0.13 -1.97
C VAL A 322 -4.36 0.44 -3.24
N ASP A 323 -3.87 -0.43 -4.11
CA ASP A 323 -3.27 -0.04 -5.38
C ASP A 323 -4.29 0.69 -6.24
N ASN A 324 -3.90 1.86 -6.75
CA ASN A 324 -4.81 2.72 -7.50
C ASN A 324 -4.05 3.75 -8.36
N GLY A 325 -4.68 4.23 -9.43
CA GLY A 325 -4.07 5.21 -10.33
C GLY A 325 -3.84 6.59 -9.71
N ALA A 326 -4.63 6.98 -8.68
CA ALA A 326 -4.52 8.31 -8.10
C ALA A 326 -3.20 8.49 -7.32
N MET A 327 -2.73 7.47 -6.60
CA MET A 327 -1.43 7.52 -5.93
C MET A 327 -0.27 7.70 -6.92
N ILE A 328 -0.39 7.09 -8.11
CA ILE A 328 0.62 7.20 -9.18
C ILE A 328 0.60 8.61 -9.77
N ALA A 329 -0.58 9.17 -10.03
CA ALA A 329 -0.71 10.54 -10.50
C ALA A 329 -0.15 11.57 -9.50
N MET A 330 -0.41 11.36 -8.19
CA MET A 330 0.12 12.20 -7.12
C MET A 330 1.66 12.14 -7.04
N ALA A 331 2.25 10.96 -7.11
CA ALA A 331 3.70 10.78 -7.17
C ALA A 331 4.28 11.39 -8.46
N GLY A 332 3.56 11.27 -9.58
CA GLY A 332 3.91 11.90 -10.85
C GLY A 332 4.01 13.42 -10.75
N TYR A 333 3.08 14.06 -10.04
CA TYR A 333 3.17 15.49 -9.77
C TYR A 333 4.41 15.87 -8.95
N LEU A 334 4.69 15.13 -7.89
CA LEU A 334 5.85 15.40 -7.03
C LEU A 334 7.18 15.30 -7.77
N ASN A 335 7.23 14.45 -8.79
CA ASN A 335 8.42 14.17 -9.58
C ASN A 335 8.35 14.75 -11.02
N GLN A 336 7.40 15.65 -11.33
CA GLN A 336 7.12 16.12 -12.70
C GLN A 336 8.33 16.68 -13.44
N ASN A 337 9.32 17.20 -12.73
CA ASN A 337 10.59 17.67 -13.28
C ASN A 337 11.44 16.57 -13.93
N LYS A 338 11.18 15.28 -13.61
CA LYS A 338 11.85 14.12 -14.21
C LYS A 338 11.11 13.58 -15.44
N SER A 339 9.97 14.17 -15.82
CA SER A 339 9.19 13.74 -16.98
C SER A 339 9.99 13.85 -18.29
N THR A 340 9.70 12.95 -19.23
CA THR A 340 10.46 12.86 -20.47
C THR A 340 9.54 12.56 -21.67
N LYS A 341 9.98 12.94 -22.88
CA LYS A 341 9.42 12.46 -24.15
C LYS A 341 10.29 11.37 -24.78
N ASN A 342 11.38 10.96 -24.13
CA ASN A 342 12.14 9.78 -24.54
C ASN A 342 11.51 8.53 -23.91
N TYR A 343 10.53 7.96 -24.57
CA TYR A 343 9.75 6.82 -24.11
C TYR A 343 10.58 5.55 -23.91
N ASN A 344 11.73 5.43 -24.55
CA ASN A 344 12.62 4.29 -24.36
C ASN A 344 13.29 4.24 -22.98
N LYS A 345 13.33 5.35 -22.28
CA LYS A 345 13.84 5.42 -20.90
C LYS A 345 12.90 4.74 -19.88
N ILE A 346 11.61 4.65 -20.20
CA ILE A 346 10.62 4.05 -19.32
C ILE A 346 10.69 2.53 -19.44
N LYS A 347 11.17 1.86 -18.41
CA LYS A 347 11.38 0.39 -18.38
C LYS A 347 10.86 -0.18 -17.08
N ALA A 348 10.16 -1.32 -17.16
CA ALA A 348 9.71 -2.06 -15.98
C ALA A 348 10.90 -2.69 -15.25
N ASP A 349 10.89 -2.62 -13.93
CA ASP A 349 11.86 -3.23 -13.02
C ASP A 349 11.15 -3.83 -11.81
N ALA A 350 11.07 -5.17 -11.75
CA ALA A 350 10.41 -5.88 -10.65
C ALA A 350 11.04 -5.61 -9.28
N ASN A 351 12.33 -5.33 -9.25
CA ASN A 351 13.13 -5.18 -8.04
C ASN A 351 13.51 -3.72 -7.76
N LEU A 352 12.82 -2.77 -8.39
CA LEU A 352 13.11 -1.35 -8.26
C LEU A 352 13.07 -0.92 -6.78
N ARG A 353 14.18 -0.44 -6.27
CA ARG A 353 14.26 0.07 -4.90
C ARG A 353 13.96 1.57 -4.86
N ILE A 354 13.26 1.98 -3.82
CA ILE A 354 13.08 3.41 -3.54
C ILE A 354 14.40 3.99 -3.01
N SER A 355 14.81 5.13 -3.53
CA SER A 355 16.09 5.77 -3.22
C SER A 355 15.97 7.30 -3.08
#